data_3e9e8ddbbc2ec869bee02dd6da8e6c00
#
_entry.id   3e9e8ddbbc2ec869bee02dd6da8e6c00
#
_cell.length_a   1.000
_cell.length_b   1.000
_cell.length_c   1.000
_cell.angle_alpha   90.00
_cell.angle_beta   90.00
_cell.angle_gamma   90.00
#
_symmetry.space_group_name_H-M   'P 1'
#
loop_
_entity.id
_entity.type
_entity.pdbx_description
1 polymer ?
#
loop_
_entity_poly.entity_id
_entity_poly.type
_entity_poly.pdbx_seq_one_letter_code
_entity_poly.pdbx_strand_id
1 'polypeptide(L)'
;MKKIFILLLMMTVSLNLMAGSGDVDGDGKRTLKDVEFITQYIMGETPNEFNEEAADVNGDTFINASDIVILLNMILNNDIVLWVHPVKTGLPVVFINTPGGKAIPKKTESWMEKVSIQVYNPDGTIDYKDDSLSIRQRGNLTATLPKKPYALKLNKSSKLLGMNKHKRWCLLANWIDRTLLRNYAAFQIARQTALDWTPTGKFVEVMLNGKHVGNYYLCEQVRVNKNRVNITEMKKEDVTEKTITGGYLLEVDVAYDEVNKFTSAKKSLPYMIKSPDEDVLQPAQKKYITDYINKMEELLYADNWLKKRGYADMMDIGSFVDNWFVQELAMNSESRYPKSTYMFKDRGGKLKAGPVWDFDYETFYPSKTTKFNASFNYKNHEHVYYERLLQDPQFVAEVKKRWDAYKEGFGQIPAYIREMAAYIKASNELDIAKWPLLPEYGIPATVNGDQNMTFDEAVERMISCYEAKLAWMNEQIKNM
;
A
#
# COMPACT_ATOMS: atom_id res chain seq x y z
N MET A 1 22.14 12.23 -44.81
CA MET A 1 22.20 12.94 -43.51
C MET A 1 21.08 13.98 -43.30
N LYS A 2 20.55 14.66 -44.33
CA LYS A 2 19.45 15.65 -44.13
C LYS A 2 18.03 15.08 -43.87
N LYS A 3 17.78 13.79 -44.04
CA LYS A 3 16.43 13.18 -43.85
C LYS A 3 16.21 12.56 -42.46
N ILE A 4 17.23 12.38 -41.66
CA ILE A 4 17.13 11.86 -40.29
C ILE A 4 16.80 12.99 -39.29
N PHE A 5 17.13 14.25 -39.63
CA PHE A 5 16.91 15.42 -38.78
C PHE A 5 15.46 15.92 -38.72
N ILE A 6 14.59 15.50 -39.62
CA ILE A 6 13.19 16.02 -39.70
C ILE A 6 12.19 15.20 -38.90
N LEU A 7 12.52 13.98 -38.49
CA LEU A 7 11.63 13.13 -37.70
C LEU A 7 11.73 13.37 -36.16
N LEU A 8 12.65 14.23 -35.73
CA LEU A 8 12.90 14.54 -34.30
C LEU A 8 12.15 15.79 -33.80
N LEU A 9 11.27 16.38 -34.61
CA LEU A 9 10.77 17.74 -34.34
C LEU A 9 9.37 17.82 -33.71
N MET A 10 8.81 16.77 -33.14
CA MET A 10 7.44 16.84 -32.58
C MET A 10 7.28 16.13 -31.24
N MET A 11 7.99 16.55 -30.21
CA MET A 11 7.55 16.31 -28.83
C MET A 11 8.18 17.32 -27.89
N THR A 12 7.44 18.33 -27.49
CA THR A 12 7.83 19.28 -26.46
C THR A 12 7.32 18.82 -25.10
N VAL A 13 8.22 18.46 -24.20
CA VAL A 13 7.91 18.23 -22.78
C VAL A 13 8.94 18.96 -21.93
N SER A 14 8.48 19.90 -21.12
CA SER A 14 9.34 20.62 -20.18
C SER A 14 9.63 19.73 -18.97
N LEU A 15 10.87 19.43 -18.73
CA LEU A 15 11.39 18.70 -17.58
C LEU A 15 12.26 19.64 -16.74
N ASN A 16 11.73 20.06 -15.59
CA ASN A 16 12.56 20.57 -14.51
C ASN A 16 12.93 19.40 -13.62
N LEU A 17 14.15 18.99 -13.60
CA LEU A 17 14.61 17.71 -13.24
C LEU A 17 15.56 17.64 -12.10
N MET A 18 15.62 16.51 -11.62
CA MET A 18 16.50 15.84 -10.72
C MET A 18 17.56 15.01 -11.41
N ALA A 19 17.59 15.01 -12.66
CA ALA A 19 18.68 14.65 -13.50
C ALA A 19 19.78 15.70 -13.35
N GLY A 20 21.00 15.38 -13.61
CA GLY A 20 22.11 16.29 -13.59
C GLY A 20 21.79 17.57 -14.41
N SER A 21 22.37 18.67 -14.02
CA SER A 21 22.05 19.95 -14.64
C SER A 21 22.33 19.98 -16.16
N GLY A 22 23.15 19.06 -16.63
CA GLY A 22 23.69 19.07 -18.00
C GLY A 22 24.72 20.16 -18.24
N ASP A 23 25.08 20.91 -17.22
CA ASP A 23 26.19 21.86 -17.18
C ASP A 23 27.41 21.12 -16.62
N VAL A 24 28.06 20.35 -17.48
CA VAL A 24 29.07 19.35 -17.09
C VAL A 24 30.44 20.00 -16.83
N ASP A 25 30.71 21.12 -17.44
CA ASP A 25 31.95 21.88 -17.23
C ASP A 25 31.82 23.01 -16.19
N GLY A 26 30.57 23.17 -15.60
CA GLY A 26 30.31 24.13 -14.52
C GLY A 26 30.35 25.60 -14.92
N ASP A 27 30.24 25.92 -16.23
CA ASP A 27 30.29 27.29 -16.74
C ASP A 27 28.95 28.05 -16.62
N GLY A 28 27.92 27.38 -16.12
CA GLY A 28 26.56 27.90 -15.93
C GLY A 28 25.69 27.83 -17.18
N LYS A 29 26.14 27.14 -18.25
CA LYS A 29 25.42 26.99 -19.51
C LYS A 29 25.44 25.55 -19.98
N ARG A 30 24.44 25.17 -20.76
CA ARG A 30 24.39 23.88 -21.46
C ARG A 30 24.79 24.12 -22.92
N THR A 31 25.92 23.55 -23.32
CA THR A 31 26.51 23.77 -24.64
C THR A 31 26.97 22.45 -25.28
N LEU A 32 27.42 22.48 -26.53
CA LEU A 32 28.03 21.32 -27.17
C LEU A 32 29.34 20.89 -26.50
N LYS A 33 29.95 21.73 -25.67
CA LYS A 33 31.13 21.41 -24.90
C LYS A 33 30.81 20.40 -23.79
N ASP A 34 29.64 20.53 -23.14
CA ASP A 34 29.16 19.56 -22.16
C ASP A 34 28.91 18.19 -22.79
N VAL A 35 28.37 18.18 -24.01
CA VAL A 35 28.20 16.94 -24.79
C VAL A 35 29.55 16.31 -25.14
N GLU A 36 30.54 17.10 -25.47
CA GLU A 36 31.89 16.64 -25.72
C GLU A 36 32.51 16.05 -24.47
N PHE A 37 32.32 16.65 -23.29
CA PHE A 37 32.83 16.18 -22.02
C PHE A 37 32.22 14.83 -21.64
N ILE A 38 30.90 14.63 -21.78
CA ILE A 38 30.23 13.34 -21.58
C ILE A 38 30.77 12.30 -22.57
N THR A 39 30.98 12.69 -23.83
CA THR A 39 31.51 11.80 -24.87
C THR A 39 32.93 11.31 -24.51
N GLN A 40 33.83 12.22 -24.11
CA GLN A 40 35.18 11.87 -23.66
C GLN A 40 35.16 10.90 -22.45
N TYR A 41 34.31 11.18 -21.46
CA TYR A 41 34.16 10.33 -20.31
C TYR A 41 33.71 8.90 -20.67
N ILE A 42 32.74 8.76 -21.56
CA ILE A 42 32.27 7.45 -22.07
C ILE A 42 33.39 6.72 -22.82
N MET A 43 34.27 7.45 -23.50
CA MET A 43 35.41 6.88 -24.20
C MET A 43 36.59 6.53 -23.28
N GLY A 44 36.49 6.80 -21.98
CA GLY A 44 37.51 6.49 -20.97
C GLY A 44 38.48 7.63 -20.68
N GLU A 45 38.19 8.85 -21.15
CA GLU A 45 38.95 10.07 -20.87
C GLU A 45 38.14 10.93 -19.90
N THR A 46 38.70 11.30 -18.76
CA THR A 46 38.02 12.21 -17.80
C THR A 46 38.54 13.64 -18.06
N PRO A 47 37.69 14.55 -18.61
CA PRO A 47 38.07 15.93 -18.80
C PRO A 47 38.37 16.64 -17.48
N ASN A 48 39.24 17.69 -17.53
CA ASN A 48 39.36 18.59 -16.39
C ASN A 48 38.04 19.30 -16.13
N GLU A 49 37.69 19.47 -14.84
CA GLU A 49 36.45 20.11 -14.42
C GLU A 49 35.15 19.32 -14.73
N PHE A 50 35.27 17.99 -14.95
CA PHE A 50 34.13 17.12 -15.22
C PHE A 50 33.25 16.92 -13.97
N ASN A 51 31.99 17.28 -14.09
CA ASN A 51 30.98 17.09 -13.04
C ASN A 51 30.11 15.87 -13.35
N GLU A 52 30.40 14.73 -12.67
CA GLU A 52 29.67 13.47 -12.87
C GLU A 52 28.16 13.60 -12.52
N GLU A 53 27.81 14.37 -11.49
CA GLU A 53 26.41 14.59 -11.11
C GLU A 53 25.64 15.39 -12.17
N ALA A 54 26.31 16.35 -12.80
CA ALA A 54 25.75 17.12 -13.90
C ALA A 54 25.67 16.32 -15.22
N ALA A 55 26.59 15.38 -15.40
CA ALA A 55 26.69 14.55 -16.60
C ALA A 55 25.66 13.41 -16.67
N ASP A 56 25.18 12.91 -15.51
CA ASP A 56 24.04 12.00 -15.43
C ASP A 56 22.73 12.78 -15.66
N VAL A 57 22.51 13.16 -16.93
CA VAL A 57 21.43 14.07 -17.32
C VAL A 57 20.05 13.44 -17.18
N ASN A 58 19.97 12.11 -17.19
CA ASN A 58 18.71 11.37 -17.02
C ASN A 58 18.47 10.88 -15.57
N GLY A 59 19.47 10.98 -14.70
CA GLY A 59 19.38 10.58 -13.29
C GLY A 59 19.35 9.07 -13.08
N ASP A 60 19.84 8.27 -14.05
CA ASP A 60 19.84 6.80 -13.96
C ASP A 60 21.10 6.22 -13.29
N THR A 61 21.98 7.08 -12.83
CA THR A 61 23.28 6.77 -12.19
C THR A 61 24.36 6.22 -13.13
N PHE A 62 24.10 6.19 -14.43
CA PHE A 62 25.04 5.76 -15.44
C PHE A 62 25.27 6.88 -16.46
N ILE A 63 26.50 7.35 -16.59
CA ILE A 63 26.86 8.31 -17.64
C ILE A 63 27.11 7.53 -18.93
N ASN A 64 26.22 7.69 -19.92
CA ASN A 64 26.23 6.93 -21.16
C ASN A 64 25.64 7.71 -22.34
N ALA A 65 25.49 7.07 -23.51
CA ALA A 65 24.95 7.72 -24.70
C ALA A 65 23.53 8.29 -24.55
N SER A 66 22.75 7.82 -23.56
CA SER A 66 21.41 8.36 -23.28
C SER A 66 21.50 9.79 -22.76
N ASP A 67 22.49 10.11 -21.93
CA ASP A 67 22.72 11.46 -21.39
C ASP A 67 23.10 12.42 -22.49
N ILE A 68 23.95 11.97 -23.42
CA ILE A 68 24.30 12.76 -24.63
C ILE A 68 23.05 13.10 -25.42
N VAL A 69 22.18 12.13 -25.67
CA VAL A 69 20.95 12.37 -26.46
C VAL A 69 20.04 13.37 -25.76
N ILE A 70 19.88 13.25 -24.45
CA ILE A 70 19.04 14.14 -23.65
C ILE A 70 19.65 15.56 -23.63
N LEU A 71 20.93 15.67 -23.36
CA LEU A 71 21.62 16.97 -23.34
C LEU A 71 21.57 17.67 -24.70
N LEU A 72 21.80 16.95 -25.81
CA LEU A 72 21.65 17.49 -27.15
C LEU A 72 20.24 18.02 -27.41
N ASN A 73 19.22 17.30 -26.95
CA ASN A 73 17.84 17.76 -27.08
C ASN A 73 17.56 19.01 -26.22
N MET A 74 18.12 19.11 -25.02
CA MET A 74 18.04 20.32 -24.19
C MET A 74 18.68 21.53 -24.89
N ILE A 75 19.84 21.34 -25.50
CA ILE A 75 20.58 22.41 -26.20
C ILE A 75 19.86 22.86 -27.48
N LEU A 76 19.36 21.92 -28.27
CA LEU A 76 18.78 22.19 -29.58
C LEU A 76 17.36 22.76 -29.54
N ASN A 77 16.58 22.45 -28.52
CA ASN A 77 15.15 22.71 -28.52
C ASN A 77 14.63 23.46 -27.27
N ASN A 78 15.51 23.99 -26.45
CA ASN A 78 15.13 24.71 -25.23
C ASN A 78 14.04 24.00 -24.41
N ASP A 79 14.01 22.64 -24.36
CA ASP A 79 13.09 21.88 -23.50
C ASP A 79 12.56 20.55 -24.07
N ILE A 80 13.06 19.97 -25.16
CA ILE A 80 12.67 18.61 -25.56
C ILE A 80 13.58 17.60 -24.89
N VAL A 81 13.05 16.92 -23.90
CA VAL A 81 13.69 15.75 -23.28
C VAL A 81 13.04 14.49 -23.82
N LEU A 82 13.84 13.63 -24.46
CA LEU A 82 13.38 12.28 -24.77
C LEU A 82 13.25 11.51 -23.46
N TRP A 83 12.06 10.93 -23.22
CA TRP A 83 11.87 10.08 -22.07
C TRP A 83 12.78 8.84 -22.18
N VAL A 84 13.65 8.68 -21.21
CA VAL A 84 14.40 7.44 -20.99
C VAL A 84 13.95 6.90 -19.64
N HIS A 85 13.38 5.70 -19.64
CA HIS A 85 12.93 5.08 -18.40
C HIS A 85 14.15 4.82 -17.49
N PRO A 86 14.22 5.42 -16.28
CA PRO A 86 15.45 5.50 -15.49
C PRO A 86 15.99 4.12 -15.06
N VAL A 87 15.13 3.12 -14.95
CA VAL A 87 15.51 1.77 -14.48
C VAL A 87 15.04 0.63 -15.40
N LYS A 88 14.42 0.93 -16.53
CA LYS A 88 14.06 0.01 -17.63
C LYS A 88 13.24 -1.22 -17.21
N THR A 89 12.41 -1.10 -16.17
CA THR A 89 11.57 -2.20 -15.67
C THR A 89 10.20 -2.28 -16.33
N GLY A 90 9.81 -1.25 -17.08
CA GLY A 90 8.48 -1.15 -17.68
C GLY A 90 7.38 -0.75 -16.70
N LEU A 91 7.72 -0.40 -15.44
CA LEU A 91 6.77 0.10 -14.46
C LEU A 91 6.63 1.63 -14.55
N PRO A 92 5.51 2.21 -14.11
CA PRO A 92 5.42 3.65 -13.87
C PRO A 92 6.50 4.12 -12.90
N VAL A 93 6.96 5.37 -13.06
CA VAL A 93 8.01 5.95 -12.21
C VAL A 93 7.47 7.13 -11.42
N VAL A 94 7.78 7.17 -10.13
CA VAL A 94 7.44 8.26 -9.21
C VAL A 94 8.71 8.97 -8.78
N PHE A 95 8.91 10.18 -9.25
CA PHE A 95 9.98 11.06 -8.78
C PHE A 95 9.50 11.88 -7.61
N ILE A 96 10.27 11.89 -6.54
CA ILE A 96 10.00 12.66 -5.32
C ILE A 96 11.24 13.49 -4.98
N ASN A 97 11.04 14.80 -4.83
CA ASN A 97 12.08 15.72 -4.41
C ASN A 97 11.72 16.45 -3.14
N THR A 98 12.57 16.26 -2.15
CA THR A 98 12.45 16.97 -0.90
C THR A 98 13.21 18.28 -0.93
N PRO A 99 12.74 19.34 -0.23
CA PRO A 99 13.44 20.60 -0.19
C PRO A 99 14.89 20.46 0.29
N GLY A 100 15.83 20.82 -0.55
CA GLY A 100 17.28 20.71 -0.27
C GLY A 100 17.78 19.28 -0.08
N GLY A 101 17.13 18.28 -0.69
CA GLY A 101 17.54 16.87 -0.58
C GLY A 101 17.41 16.28 0.83
N LYS A 102 16.65 16.91 1.74
CA LYS A 102 16.53 16.50 3.14
C LYS A 102 15.84 15.15 3.29
N ALA A 103 16.24 14.40 4.30
CA ALA A 103 15.61 13.11 4.65
C ALA A 103 14.14 13.30 5.03
N ILE A 104 13.28 12.36 4.59
CA ILE A 104 11.84 12.38 4.89
C ILE A 104 11.63 12.12 6.38
N PRO A 105 10.86 12.96 7.10
CA PRO A 105 10.65 12.87 8.53
C PRO A 105 9.95 11.57 8.95
N LYS A 106 10.15 11.17 10.19
CA LYS A 106 9.51 10.01 10.80
C LYS A 106 8.01 10.22 10.96
N LYS A 107 7.26 9.12 11.14
CA LYS A 107 5.80 9.14 11.39
C LYS A 107 5.38 10.05 12.54
N THR A 108 6.22 10.14 13.59
CA THR A 108 5.97 10.94 14.81
C THR A 108 6.30 12.41 14.66
N GLU A 109 6.92 12.80 13.55
CA GLU A 109 7.30 14.19 13.27
C GLU A 109 6.27 14.87 12.37
N SER A 110 6.37 16.18 12.24
CA SER A 110 5.52 16.97 11.34
C SER A 110 5.72 16.54 9.89
N TRP A 111 4.68 16.69 9.09
CA TRP A 111 4.78 16.46 7.64
C TRP A 111 5.81 17.40 7.02
N MET A 112 6.68 16.86 6.16
CA MET A 112 7.50 17.69 5.29
C MET A 112 6.63 18.22 4.15
N GLU A 113 6.58 19.53 4.04
CA GLU A 113 5.82 20.24 3.02
C GLU A 113 6.72 20.72 1.87
N LYS A 114 6.10 21.22 0.80
CA LYS A 114 6.79 21.74 -0.41
C LYS A 114 7.67 20.68 -1.07
N VAL A 115 7.20 19.45 -1.08
CA VAL A 115 7.87 18.34 -1.78
C VAL A 115 7.31 18.27 -3.19
N SER A 116 8.16 18.15 -4.20
CA SER A 116 7.69 17.92 -5.56
C SER A 116 7.50 16.43 -5.82
N ILE A 117 6.49 16.13 -6.64
CA ILE A 117 6.24 14.77 -7.15
C ILE A 117 5.93 14.84 -8.64
N GLN A 118 6.48 13.91 -9.39
CA GLN A 118 6.10 13.66 -10.78
C GLN A 118 5.87 12.17 -10.95
N VAL A 119 4.75 11.80 -11.55
CA VAL A 119 4.39 10.40 -11.83
C VAL A 119 4.34 10.25 -13.34
N TYR A 120 5.13 9.33 -13.86
CA TYR A 120 5.20 9.01 -15.27
C TYR A 120 4.64 7.61 -15.53
N ASN A 121 3.89 7.49 -16.61
CA ASN A 121 3.59 6.20 -17.20
C ASN A 121 4.85 5.58 -17.83
N PRO A 122 4.90 4.28 -18.11
CA PRO A 122 6.07 3.63 -18.71
C PRO A 122 6.52 4.22 -20.05
N ASP A 123 5.59 4.82 -20.79
CA ASP A 123 5.83 5.48 -22.08
C ASP A 123 6.37 6.91 -21.95
N GLY A 124 6.56 7.40 -20.71
CA GLY A 124 7.05 8.75 -20.43
C GLY A 124 5.99 9.84 -20.43
N THR A 125 4.73 9.51 -20.61
CA THR A 125 3.66 10.49 -20.44
C THR A 125 3.46 10.80 -18.93
N ILE A 126 3.26 12.08 -18.63
CA ILE A 126 3.03 12.52 -17.25
C ILE A 126 1.60 12.18 -16.86
N ASP A 127 1.45 11.30 -15.83
CA ASP A 127 0.16 11.02 -15.21
C ASP A 127 -0.22 12.09 -14.17
N TYR A 128 0.77 12.53 -13.38
CA TYR A 128 0.56 13.53 -12.33
C TYR A 128 1.82 14.35 -12.03
N LYS A 129 1.62 15.64 -11.70
CA LYS A 129 2.68 16.55 -11.24
C LYS A 129 2.13 17.47 -10.15
N ASP A 130 2.91 17.65 -9.07
CA ASP A 130 2.63 18.60 -7.98
C ASP A 130 3.94 19.03 -7.32
N ASP A 131 4.10 20.33 -7.05
CA ASP A 131 5.31 20.90 -6.45
C ASP A 131 5.13 21.25 -4.96
N SER A 132 4.02 20.83 -4.34
CA SER A 132 3.65 21.22 -2.97
C SER A 132 2.97 20.12 -2.17
N LEU A 133 3.23 18.85 -2.48
CA LEU A 133 2.75 17.75 -1.65
C LEU A 133 3.42 17.74 -0.28
N SER A 134 2.77 17.08 0.69
CA SER A 134 3.38 16.77 1.97
C SER A 134 3.70 15.27 2.05
N ILE A 135 4.86 14.93 2.63
CA ILE A 135 5.32 13.54 2.80
C ILE A 135 5.82 13.30 4.22
N ARG A 136 5.69 12.07 4.71
CA ARG A 136 6.37 11.55 5.91
C ARG A 136 6.49 10.04 5.84
N GLN A 137 7.39 9.46 6.63
CA GLN A 137 7.42 8.00 6.81
C GLN A 137 6.12 7.51 7.46
N ARG A 138 5.78 6.24 7.21
CA ARG A 138 4.60 5.58 7.78
C ARG A 138 4.96 4.18 8.31
N GLY A 139 3.98 3.55 8.97
CA GLY A 139 4.14 2.22 9.56
C GLY A 139 4.70 2.27 10.98
N ASN A 140 4.64 1.15 11.66
CA ASN A 140 5.22 0.96 12.99
C ASN A 140 6.54 0.18 12.83
N LEU A 141 6.49 -1.14 12.68
CA LEU A 141 7.66 -1.96 12.41
C LEU A 141 8.36 -1.55 11.10
N THR A 142 7.60 -1.40 10.02
CA THR A 142 8.16 -1.11 8.69
C THR A 142 8.90 0.22 8.60
N ALA A 143 8.57 1.19 9.46
CA ALA A 143 9.32 2.46 9.56
C ALA A 143 10.73 2.28 10.15
N THR A 144 11.02 1.19 10.85
CA THR A 144 12.35 0.89 11.42
C THR A 144 13.25 0.14 10.44
N LEU A 145 12.66 -0.49 9.41
CA LEU A 145 13.36 -1.34 8.44
C LEU A 145 14.20 -0.53 7.44
N PRO A 146 15.15 -1.13 6.70
CA PRO A 146 16.03 -0.43 5.76
C PRO A 146 15.27 0.38 4.71
N LYS A 147 14.33 -0.24 4.00
CA LYS A 147 13.49 0.41 2.99
C LYS A 147 12.25 1.02 3.63
N LYS A 148 12.12 2.35 3.58
CA LYS A 148 11.09 3.09 4.32
C LYS A 148 9.79 3.22 3.52
N PRO A 149 8.63 2.91 4.09
CA PRO A 149 7.33 3.24 3.49
C PRO A 149 6.97 4.70 3.75
N TYR A 150 6.20 5.32 2.82
CA TYR A 150 5.83 6.72 2.90
C TYR A 150 4.32 6.94 2.83
N ALA A 151 3.86 7.98 3.51
CA ALA A 151 2.54 8.54 3.38
C ALA A 151 2.62 9.85 2.59
N LEU A 152 1.75 9.99 1.59
CA LEU A 152 1.68 11.16 0.72
C LEU A 152 0.36 11.91 0.97
N LYS A 153 0.43 13.24 1.00
CA LYS A 153 -0.73 14.13 1.05
C LYS A 153 -0.60 15.14 -0.09
N LEU A 154 -1.31 14.88 -1.19
CA LEU A 154 -1.35 15.77 -2.33
C LEU A 154 -1.98 17.12 -1.96
N ASN A 155 -1.57 18.18 -2.61
CA ASN A 155 -2.17 19.51 -2.45
C ASN A 155 -3.65 19.50 -2.87
N LYS A 156 -3.96 18.88 -4.00
CA LYS A 156 -5.34 18.72 -4.51
C LYS A 156 -5.71 17.24 -4.63
N SER A 157 -7.01 16.94 -4.50
CA SER A 157 -7.53 15.60 -4.76
C SER A 157 -7.36 15.24 -6.22
N SER A 158 -6.52 14.26 -6.52
CA SER A 158 -6.14 13.88 -7.88
C SER A 158 -6.17 12.36 -8.06
N LYS A 159 -6.32 11.90 -9.31
CA LYS A 159 -6.07 10.52 -9.69
C LYS A 159 -4.57 10.29 -9.75
N LEU A 160 -4.12 9.07 -9.47
CA LEU A 160 -2.77 8.61 -9.74
C LEU A 160 -2.87 7.26 -10.47
N LEU A 161 -2.24 7.15 -11.65
CA LEU A 161 -2.19 5.93 -12.46
C LEU A 161 -3.57 5.29 -12.68
N GLY A 162 -4.57 6.12 -13.01
CA GLY A 162 -5.95 5.68 -13.25
C GLY A 162 -6.77 5.36 -12.01
N MET A 163 -6.19 5.34 -10.80
CA MET A 163 -6.91 5.09 -9.55
C MET A 163 -7.81 6.27 -9.16
N ASN A 164 -8.80 6.00 -8.30
CA ASN A 164 -9.79 6.99 -7.90
C ASN A 164 -9.16 8.19 -7.16
N LYS A 165 -9.62 9.40 -7.50
CA LYS A 165 -9.03 10.64 -6.95
C LYS A 165 -9.15 10.75 -5.44
N HIS A 166 -8.04 11.10 -4.81
CA HIS A 166 -7.95 11.43 -3.40
C HIS A 166 -6.69 12.26 -3.10
N LYS A 167 -6.60 12.86 -1.88
CA LYS A 167 -5.38 13.52 -1.43
C LYS A 167 -4.37 12.59 -0.76
N ARG A 168 -4.84 11.48 -0.16
CA ARG A 168 -4.01 10.59 0.67
C ARG A 168 -3.64 9.32 -0.07
N TRP A 169 -2.34 9.04 -0.12
CA TRP A 169 -1.77 7.86 -0.77
C TRP A 169 -0.68 7.25 0.12
N CYS A 170 -0.33 6.01 -0.14
CA CYS A 170 0.77 5.31 0.51
C CYS A 170 1.73 4.76 -0.55
N LEU A 171 3.01 4.86 -0.28
CA LEU A 171 4.04 4.05 -0.92
C LEU A 171 4.42 2.95 0.07
N LEU A 172 3.90 1.73 -0.15
CA LEU A 172 4.21 0.56 0.66
C LEU A 172 5.54 -0.01 0.17
N ALA A 173 6.49 -0.17 1.10
CA ALA A 173 7.84 -0.61 0.77
C ALA A 173 7.92 -2.13 0.49
N ASN A 174 7.01 -2.92 1.08
CA ASN A 174 6.96 -4.38 1.02
C ASN A 174 8.34 -5.07 1.29
N TRP A 175 9.21 -4.44 2.08
CA TRP A 175 10.59 -4.90 2.25
C TRP A 175 10.68 -6.32 2.83
N ILE A 176 9.79 -6.68 3.76
CA ILE A 176 9.78 -8.02 4.39
C ILE A 176 9.19 -9.11 3.49
N ASP A 177 8.64 -8.74 2.35
CA ASP A 177 7.99 -9.63 1.40
C ASP A 177 8.87 -9.86 0.17
N ARG A 178 9.53 -11.01 0.10
CA ARG A 178 10.37 -11.40 -1.05
C ARG A 178 9.65 -11.34 -2.38
N THR A 179 8.35 -11.59 -2.37
CA THR A 179 7.51 -11.55 -3.57
C THR A 179 7.01 -10.15 -3.94
N LEU A 180 7.00 -9.20 -3.00
CA LEU A 180 6.30 -7.90 -3.06
C LEU A 180 4.76 -8.02 -3.26
N LEU A 181 4.20 -9.24 -3.34
CA LEU A 181 2.85 -9.51 -3.83
C LEU A 181 1.82 -9.84 -2.74
N ARG A 182 2.21 -10.00 -1.47
CA ARG A 182 1.29 -10.46 -0.41
C ARG A 182 0.12 -9.49 -0.19
N ASN A 183 0.39 -8.20 -0.10
CA ASN A 183 -0.67 -7.18 -0.04
C ASN A 183 -1.56 -7.20 -1.30
N TYR A 184 -0.96 -7.28 -2.48
CA TYR A 184 -1.69 -7.38 -3.75
C TYR A 184 -2.61 -8.61 -3.77
N ALA A 185 -2.10 -9.79 -3.43
CA ALA A 185 -2.87 -11.04 -3.41
C ALA A 185 -4.04 -10.99 -2.43
N ALA A 186 -3.83 -10.50 -1.21
CA ALA A 186 -4.90 -10.33 -0.22
C ALA A 186 -6.00 -9.36 -0.73
N PHE A 187 -5.61 -8.29 -1.42
CA PHE A 187 -6.58 -7.38 -2.04
C PHE A 187 -7.31 -8.03 -3.22
N GLN A 188 -6.68 -8.93 -3.99
CA GLN A 188 -7.38 -9.70 -5.01
C GLN A 188 -8.39 -10.69 -4.39
N ILE A 189 -8.05 -11.36 -3.28
CA ILE A 189 -9.00 -12.19 -2.54
C ILE A 189 -10.20 -11.35 -2.09
N ALA A 190 -9.96 -10.19 -1.50
CA ALA A 190 -11.03 -9.30 -1.02
C ALA A 190 -11.98 -8.85 -2.16
N ARG A 191 -11.45 -8.64 -3.38
CA ARG A 191 -12.27 -8.28 -4.56
C ARG A 191 -13.19 -9.40 -5.05
N GLN A 192 -12.97 -10.64 -4.62
CA GLN A 192 -13.89 -11.75 -4.90
C GLN A 192 -15.07 -11.79 -3.92
N THR A 193 -15.09 -10.94 -2.90
CA THR A 193 -16.14 -10.84 -1.89
C THR A 193 -17.03 -9.62 -2.10
N ALA A 194 -18.05 -9.46 -1.26
CA ALA A 194 -18.92 -8.28 -1.26
C ALA A 194 -18.49 -7.21 -0.23
N LEU A 195 -17.21 -7.15 0.15
CA LEU A 195 -16.70 -6.03 0.95
C LEU A 195 -16.91 -4.71 0.23
N ASP A 196 -17.44 -3.71 0.92
CA ASP A 196 -17.85 -2.42 0.35
C ASP A 196 -16.74 -1.70 -0.41
N TRP A 197 -15.50 -1.87 0.02
CA TRP A 197 -14.32 -1.31 -0.63
C TRP A 197 -13.05 -2.08 -0.27
N THR A 198 -12.17 -2.22 -1.26
CA THR A 198 -10.83 -2.79 -1.13
C THR A 198 -9.81 -1.84 -1.73
N PRO A 199 -8.69 -1.57 -1.04
CA PRO A 199 -7.65 -0.68 -1.57
C PRO A 199 -7.14 -1.13 -2.94
N THR A 200 -6.93 -0.16 -3.83
CA THR A 200 -6.27 -0.36 -5.12
C THR A 200 -4.86 0.20 -5.06
N GLY A 201 -3.93 -0.43 -5.74
CA GLY A 201 -2.56 0.05 -5.87
C GLY A 201 -1.94 -0.32 -7.21
N LYS A 202 -0.80 0.29 -7.49
CA LYS A 202 0.04 0.06 -8.66
C LYS A 202 1.49 -0.10 -8.21
N PHE A 203 2.20 -1.07 -8.76
CA PHE A 203 3.64 -1.15 -8.58
C PHE A 203 4.32 -0.05 -9.36
N VAL A 204 5.27 0.62 -8.73
CA VAL A 204 5.99 1.77 -9.30
C VAL A 204 7.46 1.70 -8.91
N GLU A 205 8.32 2.26 -9.74
CA GLU A 205 9.68 2.60 -9.34
C GLU A 205 9.69 3.97 -8.65
N VAL A 206 10.46 4.12 -7.60
CA VAL A 206 10.57 5.40 -6.89
C VAL A 206 11.98 5.96 -7.03
N MET A 207 12.05 7.18 -7.54
CA MET A 207 13.25 8.02 -7.56
C MET A 207 13.13 9.07 -6.47
N LEU A 208 13.97 9.02 -5.44
CA LEU A 208 13.98 9.96 -4.33
C LEU A 208 15.24 10.81 -4.37
N ASN A 209 15.09 12.12 -4.58
CA ASN A 209 16.22 13.06 -4.69
C ASN A 209 17.27 12.56 -5.71
N GLY A 210 16.83 12.18 -6.92
CA GLY A 210 17.67 11.66 -7.99
C GLY A 210 18.18 10.23 -7.83
N LYS A 211 17.88 9.55 -6.73
CA LYS A 211 18.35 8.17 -6.49
C LYS A 211 17.21 7.17 -6.59
N HIS A 212 17.39 6.11 -7.35
CA HIS A 212 16.46 4.99 -7.34
C HIS A 212 16.42 4.35 -5.95
N VAL A 213 15.24 4.26 -5.35
CA VAL A 213 15.03 3.67 -4.03
C VAL A 213 14.22 2.38 -4.06
N GLY A 214 13.94 1.86 -5.26
CA GLY A 214 13.37 0.53 -5.47
C GLY A 214 11.90 0.55 -5.86
N ASN A 215 11.34 -0.66 -5.92
CA ASN A 215 9.93 -0.91 -6.16
C ASN A 215 9.07 -0.51 -4.97
N TYR A 216 7.95 0.13 -5.21
CA TYR A 216 6.93 0.42 -4.19
C TYR A 216 5.55 0.06 -4.72
N TYR A 217 4.64 -0.28 -3.82
CA TYR A 217 3.22 -0.39 -4.14
C TYR A 217 2.55 0.95 -3.80
N LEU A 218 2.33 1.80 -4.81
CA LEU A 218 1.57 3.04 -4.68
C LEU A 218 0.10 2.68 -4.48
N CYS A 219 -0.42 2.89 -3.28
CA CYS A 219 -1.69 2.36 -2.83
C CYS A 219 -2.60 3.43 -2.25
N GLU A 220 -3.90 3.25 -2.42
CA GLU A 220 -4.92 4.04 -1.75
C GLU A 220 -4.81 3.87 -0.23
N GLN A 221 -4.75 4.98 0.51
CA GLN A 221 -4.81 4.95 1.98
C GLN A 221 -6.24 4.73 2.46
N VAL A 222 -6.43 3.88 3.47
CA VAL A 222 -7.73 3.70 4.14
C VAL A 222 -8.20 5.04 4.74
N ARG A 223 -9.32 5.56 4.22
CA ARG A 223 -9.92 6.84 4.64
C ARG A 223 -11.41 6.85 4.33
N VAL A 224 -12.17 7.61 5.12
CA VAL A 224 -13.57 7.92 4.78
C VAL A 224 -13.57 8.83 3.57
N ASN A 225 -14.22 8.40 2.50
CA ASN A 225 -14.41 9.14 1.26
C ASN A 225 -15.36 8.35 0.34
N LYS A 226 -16.13 9.04 -0.50
CA LYS A 226 -17.04 8.42 -1.47
C LYS A 226 -16.39 7.42 -2.45
N ASN A 227 -15.08 7.52 -2.66
CA ASN A 227 -14.32 6.62 -3.53
C ASN A 227 -13.53 5.55 -2.75
N ARG A 228 -13.68 5.49 -1.43
CA ARG A 228 -13.00 4.55 -0.53
C ARG A 228 -13.98 3.98 0.48
N VAL A 229 -13.77 4.17 1.78
CA VAL A 229 -14.79 3.83 2.77
C VAL A 229 -15.92 4.84 2.66
N ASN A 230 -16.96 4.47 1.92
CA ASN A 230 -18.06 5.37 1.56
C ASN A 230 -19.12 5.42 2.66
N ILE A 231 -18.81 6.14 3.71
CA ILE A 231 -19.71 6.46 4.82
C ILE A 231 -19.80 7.98 5.00
N THR A 232 -20.76 8.42 5.80
CA THR A 232 -20.93 9.84 6.14
C THR A 232 -19.63 10.40 6.72
N GLU A 233 -19.14 11.50 6.16
CA GLU A 233 -18.04 12.27 6.77
C GLU A 233 -18.60 13.08 7.96
N MET A 234 -18.26 12.67 9.18
CA MET A 234 -18.78 13.24 10.41
C MET A 234 -18.13 14.60 10.70
N LYS A 235 -18.95 15.54 11.18
CA LYS A 235 -18.54 16.90 11.55
C LYS A 235 -18.67 17.12 13.06
N LYS A 236 -18.09 18.21 13.56
CA LYS A 236 -18.16 18.60 15.00
C LYS A 236 -19.60 18.76 15.51
N GLU A 237 -20.47 19.31 14.70
CA GLU A 237 -21.88 19.54 15.00
C GLU A 237 -22.77 18.30 14.97
N ASP A 238 -22.26 17.15 14.51
CA ASP A 238 -23.00 15.90 14.41
C ASP A 238 -23.10 15.19 15.78
N VAL A 239 -23.82 15.84 16.71
CA VAL A 239 -23.99 15.37 18.11
C VAL A 239 -25.45 15.10 18.49
N THR A 240 -26.41 15.24 17.56
CA THR A 240 -27.83 14.90 17.81
C THR A 240 -28.03 13.38 17.74
N GLU A 241 -29.14 12.87 18.35
CA GLU A 241 -29.50 11.45 18.31
C GLU A 241 -29.42 10.83 16.91
N LYS A 242 -29.79 11.59 15.88
CA LYS A 242 -29.80 11.13 14.49
C LYS A 242 -28.42 11.21 13.85
N THR A 243 -27.70 12.31 14.04
CA THR A 243 -26.45 12.57 13.32
C THR A 243 -25.24 11.89 13.96
N ILE A 244 -25.26 11.64 15.28
CA ILE A 244 -24.20 10.97 16.03
C ILE A 244 -24.06 9.48 15.70
N THR A 245 -25.06 8.88 15.02
CA THR A 245 -25.14 7.44 14.86
C THR A 245 -24.14 6.81 13.89
N GLY A 246 -23.33 7.60 13.16
CA GLY A 246 -22.37 7.03 12.22
C GLY A 246 -21.52 8.06 11.49
N GLY A 247 -20.59 7.52 10.74
CA GLY A 247 -19.45 8.20 10.15
C GLY A 247 -18.14 7.78 10.84
N TYR A 248 -18.14 6.63 11.52
CA TYR A 248 -16.98 6.13 12.26
C TYR A 248 -16.20 5.12 11.43
N LEU A 249 -14.91 5.37 11.29
CA LEU A 249 -13.92 4.39 10.85
C LEU A 249 -13.03 4.04 12.05
N LEU A 250 -12.95 2.77 12.36
CA LEU A 250 -12.24 2.23 13.51
C LEU A 250 -11.10 1.32 13.04
N GLU A 251 -10.04 1.26 13.83
CA GLU A 251 -8.97 0.28 13.69
C GLU A 251 -8.74 -0.41 15.03
N VAL A 252 -8.76 -1.74 15.05
CA VAL A 252 -8.35 -2.53 16.21
C VAL A 252 -6.90 -2.90 16.01
N ASP A 253 -6.02 -2.37 16.86
CA ASP A 253 -4.58 -2.58 16.75
C ASP A 253 -3.90 -2.48 18.12
N VAL A 254 -3.07 -3.48 18.42
CA VAL A 254 -2.30 -3.53 19.70
C VAL A 254 -1.23 -2.42 19.79
N ALA A 255 -0.86 -1.77 18.68
CA ALA A 255 0.03 -0.61 18.73
C ALA A 255 -0.61 0.56 19.49
N TYR A 256 -1.94 0.71 19.38
CA TYR A 256 -2.76 1.63 20.17
C TYR A 256 -2.20 3.07 20.23
N ASP A 257 -1.71 3.55 19.08
CA ASP A 257 -0.88 4.75 18.96
C ASP A 257 -1.63 6.02 18.50
N GLU A 258 -2.96 5.93 18.33
CA GLU A 258 -3.78 7.11 18.04
C GLU A 258 -4.16 7.85 19.35
N VAL A 259 -4.39 9.17 19.25
CA VAL A 259 -4.87 10.00 20.36
C VAL A 259 -6.28 9.60 20.75
N ASN A 260 -7.15 9.46 19.77
CA ASN A 260 -8.54 9.07 19.95
C ASN A 260 -8.70 7.56 19.93
N LYS A 261 -8.80 6.97 21.10
CA LYS A 261 -8.84 5.53 21.33
C LYS A 261 -9.66 5.17 22.55
N PHE A 262 -10.08 3.90 22.61
CA PHE A 262 -10.74 3.31 23.80
C PHE A 262 -10.51 1.79 23.82
N THR A 263 -10.63 1.19 24.96
CA THR A 263 -10.61 -0.26 25.14
C THR A 263 -12.03 -0.75 25.38
N SER A 264 -12.48 -1.78 24.65
CA SER A 264 -13.80 -2.32 24.83
C SER A 264 -13.95 -3.03 26.20
N ALA A 265 -15.13 -2.93 26.80
CA ALA A 265 -15.35 -3.34 28.19
C ALA A 265 -15.32 -4.87 28.39
N LYS A 266 -15.84 -5.65 27.44
CA LYS A 266 -15.97 -7.12 27.58
C LYS A 266 -14.76 -7.88 27.10
N LYS A 267 -14.21 -7.50 25.94
CA LYS A 267 -13.08 -8.19 25.29
C LYS A 267 -11.75 -7.47 25.46
N SER A 268 -11.73 -6.27 26.01
CA SER A 268 -10.52 -5.44 26.14
C SER A 268 -9.81 -5.19 24.82
N LEU A 269 -10.56 -5.11 23.71
CA LEU A 269 -9.98 -4.84 22.40
C LEU A 269 -9.56 -3.38 22.29
N PRO A 270 -8.35 -3.12 21.75
CA PRO A 270 -7.78 -1.77 21.62
C PRO A 270 -8.30 -1.08 20.34
N TYR A 271 -9.38 -0.33 20.46
CA TYR A 271 -9.96 0.44 19.36
C TYR A 271 -9.33 1.81 19.22
N MET A 272 -8.96 2.15 18.00
CA MET A 272 -8.54 3.49 17.59
C MET A 272 -9.57 4.09 16.63
N ILE A 273 -9.92 5.36 16.83
CA ILE A 273 -10.87 6.09 15.97
C ILE A 273 -10.06 6.79 14.86
N LYS A 274 -10.18 6.29 13.63
CA LYS A 274 -9.48 6.83 12.44
C LYS A 274 -10.31 7.89 11.72
N SER A 275 -11.62 7.91 11.94
CA SER A 275 -12.55 8.95 11.51
C SER A 275 -13.72 8.97 12.51
N PRO A 276 -14.17 10.17 12.92
CA PRO A 276 -13.68 11.51 12.55
C PRO A 276 -12.22 11.76 12.91
N ASP A 277 -11.55 12.68 12.17
CA ASP A 277 -10.18 13.09 12.49
C ASP A 277 -10.12 13.77 13.88
N GLU A 278 -8.94 13.81 14.48
CA GLU A 278 -8.71 14.25 15.87
C GLU A 278 -9.28 15.66 16.17
N ASP A 279 -9.14 16.56 15.23
CA ASP A 279 -9.61 17.95 15.33
C ASP A 279 -11.14 18.09 15.15
N VAL A 280 -11.82 17.03 14.72
CA VAL A 280 -13.27 16.97 14.48
C VAL A 280 -13.99 16.26 15.62
N LEU A 281 -13.44 15.15 16.09
CA LEU A 281 -14.11 14.26 17.06
C LEU A 281 -14.50 14.98 18.36
N GLN A 282 -15.79 14.88 18.72
CA GLN A 282 -16.34 15.43 19.96
C GLN A 282 -16.45 14.35 21.05
N PRO A 283 -16.40 14.72 22.35
CA PRO A 283 -16.57 13.76 23.46
C PRO A 283 -17.86 12.93 23.36
N ALA A 284 -18.97 13.56 22.94
CA ALA A 284 -20.25 12.85 22.73
C ALA A 284 -20.16 11.79 21.63
N GLN A 285 -19.47 12.09 20.53
CA GLN A 285 -19.26 11.14 19.42
C GLN A 285 -18.39 9.97 19.86
N LYS A 286 -17.29 10.24 20.57
CA LYS A 286 -16.43 9.20 21.15
C LYS A 286 -17.21 8.31 22.12
N LYS A 287 -18.01 8.92 23.00
CA LYS A 287 -18.86 8.18 23.93
C LYS A 287 -19.86 7.27 23.19
N TYR A 288 -20.53 7.81 22.16
CA TYR A 288 -21.50 7.05 21.37
C TYR A 288 -20.88 5.79 20.76
N ILE A 289 -19.75 5.91 20.05
CA ILE A 289 -19.17 4.72 19.41
C ILE A 289 -18.60 3.73 20.42
N THR A 290 -18.07 4.21 21.53
CA THR A 290 -17.61 3.35 22.64
C THR A 290 -18.79 2.57 23.25
N ASP A 291 -19.91 3.23 23.53
CA ASP A 291 -21.12 2.60 24.06
C ASP A 291 -21.72 1.61 23.06
N TYR A 292 -21.69 1.93 21.78
CA TYR A 292 -22.16 1.04 20.71
C TYR A 292 -21.36 -0.27 20.67
N ILE A 293 -20.04 -0.19 20.68
CA ILE A 293 -19.16 -1.37 20.70
C ILE A 293 -19.37 -2.18 21.99
N ASN A 294 -19.43 -1.53 23.13
CA ASN A 294 -19.64 -2.20 24.42
C ASN A 294 -21.00 -2.93 24.47
N LYS A 295 -22.05 -2.28 23.93
CA LYS A 295 -23.38 -2.90 23.85
C LYS A 295 -23.42 -4.09 22.90
N MET A 296 -22.77 -3.97 21.77
CA MET A 296 -22.65 -5.07 20.80
C MET A 296 -21.90 -6.26 21.43
N GLU A 297 -20.78 -6.03 22.13
CA GLU A 297 -20.05 -7.08 22.84
C GLU A 297 -20.90 -7.70 23.98
N GLU A 298 -21.61 -6.89 24.75
CA GLU A 298 -22.55 -7.39 25.80
C GLU A 298 -23.56 -8.38 25.20
N LEU A 299 -24.16 -8.06 24.07
CA LEU A 299 -25.13 -8.92 23.39
C LEU A 299 -24.48 -10.17 22.78
N LEU A 300 -23.30 -10.07 22.22
CA LEU A 300 -22.58 -11.18 21.60
C LEU A 300 -22.09 -12.19 22.66
N TYR A 301 -21.71 -11.72 23.85
CA TYR A 301 -21.19 -12.55 24.93
C TYR A 301 -22.19 -12.81 26.09
N ALA A 302 -23.49 -12.51 25.89
CA ALA A 302 -24.54 -12.86 26.82
C ALA A 302 -24.78 -14.37 26.89
N ASP A 303 -25.24 -14.89 28.01
CA ASP A 303 -25.53 -16.34 28.18
C ASP A 303 -26.56 -16.88 27.18
N ASN A 304 -27.56 -16.05 26.83
CA ASN A 304 -28.63 -16.39 25.90
C ASN A 304 -28.44 -15.80 24.47
N TRP A 305 -27.22 -15.49 24.09
CA TRP A 305 -26.88 -14.78 22.87
C TRP A 305 -27.36 -15.46 21.57
N LEU A 306 -27.27 -16.81 21.50
CA LEU A 306 -27.79 -17.60 20.37
C LEU A 306 -29.32 -17.54 20.25
N LYS A 307 -30.03 -17.48 21.37
CA LYS A 307 -31.50 -17.43 21.36
C LYS A 307 -32.00 -16.05 20.93
N LYS A 308 -31.36 -14.96 21.42
CA LYS A 308 -31.78 -13.58 21.13
C LYS A 308 -31.14 -13.02 19.89
N ARG A 309 -29.89 -13.39 19.60
CA ARG A 309 -29.07 -12.87 18.49
C ARG A 309 -29.07 -11.36 18.37
N GLY A 310 -29.24 -10.60 19.44
CA GLY A 310 -29.29 -9.15 19.43
C GLY A 310 -28.03 -8.48 18.86
N TYR A 311 -26.89 -9.18 18.90
CA TYR A 311 -25.67 -8.70 18.25
C TYR A 311 -25.83 -8.57 16.72
N ALA A 312 -26.65 -9.42 16.08
CA ALA A 312 -26.88 -9.40 14.64
C ALA A 312 -27.71 -8.19 14.18
N ASP A 313 -28.35 -7.47 15.10
CA ASP A 313 -28.98 -6.18 14.83
C ASP A 313 -27.96 -5.04 14.79
N MET A 314 -26.77 -5.27 15.38
CA MET A 314 -25.69 -4.28 15.47
C MET A 314 -24.52 -4.57 14.54
N MET A 315 -24.32 -5.84 14.12
CA MET A 315 -23.24 -6.26 13.22
C MET A 315 -23.80 -6.64 11.85
N ASP A 316 -23.12 -6.22 10.79
CA ASP A 316 -23.38 -6.67 9.42
C ASP A 316 -22.69 -8.03 9.20
N ILE A 317 -23.44 -9.11 9.41
CA ILE A 317 -22.92 -10.48 9.38
C ILE A 317 -22.19 -10.80 8.08
N GLY A 318 -22.72 -10.33 6.94
CA GLY A 318 -22.10 -10.57 5.63
C GLY A 318 -20.70 -9.99 5.53
N SER A 319 -20.49 -8.75 5.99
CA SER A 319 -19.17 -8.12 5.95
C SER A 319 -18.14 -8.82 6.85
N PHE A 320 -18.60 -9.36 8.00
CA PHE A 320 -17.73 -10.16 8.89
C PHE A 320 -17.35 -11.50 8.23
N VAL A 321 -18.28 -12.18 7.55
CA VAL A 321 -17.96 -13.39 6.79
C VAL A 321 -16.96 -13.10 5.69
N ASP A 322 -17.19 -12.06 4.91
CA ASP A 322 -16.32 -11.67 3.80
C ASP A 322 -14.90 -11.31 4.27
N ASN A 323 -14.80 -10.53 5.34
CA ASN A 323 -13.51 -10.22 5.96
C ASN A 323 -12.82 -11.49 6.48
N TRP A 324 -13.55 -12.40 7.12
CA TRP A 324 -13.03 -13.68 7.60
C TRP A 324 -12.41 -14.51 6.47
N PHE A 325 -13.06 -14.60 5.30
CA PHE A 325 -12.49 -15.30 4.16
C PHE A 325 -11.14 -14.73 3.73
N VAL A 326 -11.01 -13.41 3.69
CA VAL A 326 -9.74 -12.78 3.31
C VAL A 326 -8.65 -13.10 4.33
N GLN A 327 -8.95 -12.96 5.63
CA GLN A 327 -8.00 -13.24 6.71
C GLN A 327 -7.54 -14.70 6.71
N GLU A 328 -8.47 -15.65 6.49
CA GLU A 328 -8.16 -17.07 6.45
C GLU A 328 -7.40 -17.48 5.18
N LEU A 329 -7.85 -17.06 3.99
CA LEU A 329 -7.20 -17.41 2.73
C LEU A 329 -5.81 -16.79 2.60
N ALA A 330 -5.60 -15.59 3.11
CA ALA A 330 -4.27 -15.00 3.23
C ALA A 330 -3.44 -15.60 4.36
N MET A 331 -4.03 -16.49 5.18
CA MET A 331 -3.35 -17.10 6.35
C MET A 331 -2.79 -16.05 7.32
N ASN A 332 -3.49 -14.93 7.50
CA ASN A 332 -3.03 -13.82 8.30
C ASN A 332 -2.99 -14.17 9.80
N SER A 333 -1.79 -14.21 10.38
CA SER A 333 -1.60 -14.46 11.82
C SER A 333 -1.82 -13.22 12.67
N GLU A 334 -1.66 -12.03 12.12
CA GLU A 334 -1.74 -10.79 12.89
C GLU A 334 -3.16 -10.46 13.33
N SER A 335 -4.18 -11.05 12.70
CA SER A 335 -5.55 -10.99 13.18
C SER A 335 -5.74 -11.58 14.59
N ARG A 336 -4.80 -12.43 15.04
CA ARG A 336 -4.77 -13.00 16.41
C ARG A 336 -4.35 -11.99 17.47
N TYR A 337 -3.47 -11.09 17.10
CA TYR A 337 -3.04 -9.95 17.92
C TYR A 337 -3.60 -8.72 17.21
N PRO A 338 -4.87 -8.37 17.39
CA PRO A 338 -5.51 -7.54 16.40
C PRO A 338 -4.62 -6.38 15.99
N LYS A 339 -4.14 -6.45 14.75
CA LYS A 339 -3.39 -5.40 14.09
C LYS A 339 -4.09 -5.06 12.80
N SER A 340 -4.10 -3.78 12.49
CA SER A 340 -4.64 -3.24 11.24
C SER A 340 -6.01 -3.80 10.86
N THR A 341 -6.83 -4.13 11.88
CA THR A 341 -8.17 -4.69 11.69
C THR A 341 -9.18 -3.57 11.67
N TYR A 342 -9.66 -3.22 10.46
CA TYR A 342 -10.59 -2.10 10.28
C TYR A 342 -12.04 -2.54 10.40
N MET A 343 -12.85 -1.61 10.93
CA MET A 343 -14.31 -1.67 10.96
C MET A 343 -14.87 -0.28 10.74
N PHE A 344 -16.10 -0.20 10.25
CA PHE A 344 -16.75 1.09 10.06
C PHE A 344 -18.24 1.03 10.34
N LYS A 345 -18.82 2.17 10.68
CA LYS A 345 -20.25 2.31 10.97
C LYS A 345 -20.79 3.59 10.37
N ASP A 346 -21.70 3.49 9.43
CA ASP A 346 -22.40 4.64 8.90
C ASP A 346 -23.66 5.00 9.71
N ARG A 347 -24.27 6.14 9.42
CA ARG A 347 -25.48 6.63 10.09
C ARG A 347 -26.64 5.65 9.97
N GLY A 348 -27.23 5.32 11.12
CA GLY A 348 -28.32 4.35 11.20
C GLY A 348 -27.94 2.93 10.78
N GLY A 349 -26.70 2.70 10.32
CA GLY A 349 -26.21 1.42 9.86
C GLY A 349 -25.65 0.54 10.98
N LYS A 350 -25.37 -0.71 10.63
CA LYS A 350 -24.69 -1.68 11.48
C LYS A 350 -23.16 -1.50 11.41
N LEU A 351 -22.44 -2.04 12.38
CA LEU A 351 -20.98 -2.16 12.29
C LEU A 351 -20.62 -3.15 11.20
N LYS A 352 -19.76 -2.74 10.27
CA LYS A 352 -19.21 -3.57 9.19
C LYS A 352 -17.73 -3.86 9.43
N ALA A 353 -17.30 -5.08 9.10
CA ALA A 353 -15.89 -5.43 9.03
C ALA A 353 -15.25 -4.96 7.70
N GLY A 354 -13.98 -4.59 7.76
CA GLY A 354 -13.23 -4.05 6.64
C GLY A 354 -12.99 -2.53 6.73
N PRO A 355 -12.26 -1.99 5.75
CA PRO A 355 -11.55 -2.68 4.67
C PRO A 355 -10.37 -3.52 5.17
N VAL A 356 -9.88 -4.43 4.32
CA VAL A 356 -8.69 -5.23 4.62
C VAL A 356 -7.41 -4.43 4.38
N TRP A 357 -6.38 -4.69 5.21
CA TRP A 357 -5.11 -3.96 5.17
C TRP A 357 -3.98 -4.76 5.81
N ASP A 358 -2.72 -4.57 5.34
CA ASP A 358 -1.48 -4.99 5.99
C ASP A 358 -1.25 -6.51 6.01
N PHE A 359 -0.84 -7.08 4.86
CA PHE A 359 -0.68 -8.52 4.67
C PHE A 359 0.76 -8.95 4.37
N ASP A 360 1.75 -8.09 4.53
CA ASP A 360 3.14 -8.43 4.20
C ASP A 360 3.87 -9.21 5.30
N TYR A 361 3.30 -9.30 6.52
CA TYR A 361 3.90 -9.98 7.67
C TYR A 361 3.26 -11.36 7.91
N GLU A 362 4.05 -12.43 7.80
CA GLU A 362 3.67 -13.82 8.17
C GLU A 362 2.36 -14.31 7.54
N THR A 363 2.17 -14.04 6.24
CA THR A 363 1.02 -14.51 5.45
C THR A 363 1.45 -15.53 4.40
N PHE A 364 0.52 -16.28 3.82
CA PHE A 364 0.77 -17.31 2.81
C PHE A 364 1.90 -18.27 3.20
N TYR A 365 1.79 -18.81 4.42
CA TYR A 365 2.87 -19.57 5.04
C TYR A 365 2.54 -21.07 5.14
N PRO A 366 3.49 -22.01 4.80
CA PRO A 366 3.19 -23.44 4.69
C PRO A 366 2.53 -24.05 5.95
N SER A 367 3.00 -23.72 7.14
CA SER A 367 2.47 -24.28 8.40
C SER A 367 1.07 -23.80 8.77
N LYS A 368 0.45 -22.95 7.94
CA LYS A 368 -0.86 -22.34 8.17
C LYS A 368 -1.93 -22.82 7.19
N THR A 369 -1.55 -23.68 6.24
CA THR A 369 -2.44 -24.15 5.16
C THR A 369 -3.58 -25.04 5.66
N THR A 370 -3.35 -25.79 6.72
CA THR A 370 -4.28 -26.81 7.26
C THR A 370 -4.84 -26.44 8.64
N LYS A 371 -5.03 -25.15 8.92
CA LYS A 371 -5.65 -24.66 10.15
C LYS A 371 -6.35 -23.33 9.92
N PHE A 372 -7.32 -23.02 10.76
CA PHE A 372 -7.86 -21.67 10.81
C PHE A 372 -6.88 -20.72 11.54
N ASN A 373 -6.58 -19.60 10.92
CA ASN A 373 -5.59 -18.65 11.44
C ASN A 373 -6.24 -17.42 12.08
N ALA A 374 -7.43 -17.06 11.60
CA ALA A 374 -8.17 -15.90 12.07
C ALA A 374 -9.28 -16.23 13.07
N SER A 375 -9.52 -17.48 13.42
CA SER A 375 -10.70 -17.86 14.19
C SER A 375 -10.51 -18.85 15.33
N PHE A 376 -9.41 -19.59 15.40
CA PHE A 376 -9.27 -20.63 16.42
C PHE A 376 -7.93 -20.65 17.15
N ASN A 377 -8.01 -20.80 18.46
CA ASN A 377 -6.94 -21.18 19.39
C ASN A 377 -5.81 -20.21 19.61
N TYR A 378 -6.11 -19.05 20.20
CA TYR A 378 -5.04 -18.35 20.92
C TYR A 378 -5.51 -17.81 22.28
N LYS A 379 -4.66 -17.92 23.29
CA LYS A 379 -4.96 -17.51 24.66
C LYS A 379 -5.26 -16.01 24.74
N ASN A 380 -6.41 -15.67 25.22
CA ASN A 380 -6.83 -14.43 25.88
C ASN A 380 -7.27 -13.21 25.05
N HIS A 381 -7.00 -13.08 23.72
CA HIS A 381 -7.45 -11.90 22.94
C HIS A 381 -7.84 -12.29 21.51
N GLU A 382 -8.77 -13.17 21.40
CA GLU A 382 -8.95 -13.99 20.23
C GLU A 382 -9.78 -13.28 19.17
N HIS A 383 -9.12 -13.00 18.06
CA HIS A 383 -9.68 -12.96 16.72
C HIS A 383 -10.95 -12.12 16.55
N VAL A 384 -10.93 -10.92 17.09
CA VAL A 384 -11.97 -9.93 16.89
C VAL A 384 -13.33 -10.56 16.56
N TYR A 385 -13.92 -11.28 17.54
CA TYR A 385 -15.24 -11.90 17.50
C TYR A 385 -15.41 -13.21 16.70
N TYR A 386 -14.52 -13.59 15.78
CA TYR A 386 -14.74 -14.74 14.89
C TYR A 386 -14.89 -16.07 15.61
N GLU A 387 -14.11 -16.30 16.67
CA GLU A 387 -14.28 -17.51 17.50
C GLU A 387 -15.71 -17.63 18.03
N ARG A 388 -16.31 -16.52 18.47
CA ARG A 388 -17.67 -16.49 18.98
C ARG A 388 -18.71 -16.59 17.86
N LEU A 389 -18.52 -15.85 16.77
CA LEU A 389 -19.44 -15.83 15.63
C LEU A 389 -19.56 -17.21 14.96
N LEU A 390 -18.48 -17.96 14.85
CA LEU A 390 -18.48 -19.31 14.28
C LEU A 390 -19.20 -20.37 15.13
N GLN A 391 -19.59 -20.02 16.36
CA GLN A 391 -20.48 -20.86 17.20
C GLN A 391 -21.96 -20.61 16.89
N ASP A 392 -22.32 -19.59 16.11
CA ASP A 392 -23.69 -19.33 15.69
C ASP A 392 -24.02 -20.10 14.41
N PRO A 393 -24.98 -21.07 14.44
CA PRO A 393 -25.37 -21.83 13.25
C PRO A 393 -25.83 -20.93 12.07
N GLN A 394 -26.39 -19.76 12.33
CA GLN A 394 -26.82 -18.85 11.26
C GLN A 394 -25.62 -18.09 10.66
N PHE A 395 -24.59 -17.78 11.44
CA PHE A 395 -23.34 -17.27 10.91
C PHE A 395 -22.66 -18.31 10.02
N VAL A 396 -22.60 -19.57 10.48
CA VAL A 396 -22.06 -20.70 9.68
C VAL A 396 -22.86 -20.92 8.40
N ALA A 397 -24.17 -20.81 8.45
CA ALA A 397 -25.01 -20.89 7.23
C ALA A 397 -24.67 -19.78 6.22
N GLU A 398 -24.43 -18.55 6.67
CA GLU A 398 -23.99 -17.44 5.80
C GLU A 398 -22.56 -17.68 5.27
N VAL A 399 -21.67 -18.28 6.08
CA VAL A 399 -20.32 -18.70 5.59
C VAL A 399 -20.47 -19.69 4.43
N LYS A 400 -21.26 -20.76 4.58
CA LYS A 400 -21.46 -21.77 3.52
C LYS A 400 -22.02 -21.14 2.24
N LYS A 401 -23.07 -20.35 2.38
CA LYS A 401 -23.74 -19.67 1.26
C LYS A 401 -22.77 -18.76 0.50
N ARG A 402 -21.99 -17.93 1.19
CA ARG A 402 -21.03 -17.01 0.55
C ARG A 402 -19.82 -17.75 -0.01
N TRP A 403 -19.37 -18.80 0.64
CA TRP A 403 -18.32 -19.65 0.09
C TRP A 403 -18.70 -20.23 -1.27
N ASP A 404 -19.91 -20.77 -1.38
CA ASP A 404 -20.40 -21.31 -2.66
C ASP A 404 -20.51 -20.24 -3.75
N ALA A 405 -20.81 -19.01 -3.37
CA ALA A 405 -20.86 -17.88 -4.32
C ALA A 405 -19.47 -17.41 -4.77
N TYR A 406 -18.43 -17.53 -3.93
CA TYR A 406 -17.12 -16.91 -4.19
C TYR A 406 -16.00 -17.89 -4.56
N LYS A 407 -16.15 -19.19 -4.28
CA LYS A 407 -15.07 -20.21 -4.43
C LYS A 407 -14.46 -20.26 -5.84
N GLU A 408 -15.23 -20.01 -6.89
CA GLU A 408 -14.70 -19.95 -8.26
C GLU A 408 -13.79 -18.73 -8.45
N GLY A 409 -14.19 -17.56 -7.94
CA GLY A 409 -13.37 -16.36 -7.93
C GLY A 409 -12.09 -16.53 -7.11
N PHE A 410 -12.18 -17.19 -5.95
CA PHE A 410 -11.00 -17.53 -5.15
C PHE A 410 -10.05 -18.47 -5.92
N GLY A 411 -10.57 -19.36 -6.77
CA GLY A 411 -9.76 -20.21 -7.66
C GLY A 411 -8.94 -19.45 -8.70
N GLN A 412 -9.26 -18.17 -8.99
CA GLN A 412 -8.52 -17.35 -9.96
C GLN A 412 -7.29 -16.63 -9.34
N ILE A 413 -7.17 -16.60 -8.03
CA ILE A 413 -6.09 -15.84 -7.35
C ILE A 413 -4.68 -16.28 -7.79
N PRO A 414 -4.37 -17.59 -7.96
CA PRO A 414 -3.09 -18.03 -8.49
C PRO A 414 -2.73 -17.42 -9.86
N ALA A 415 -3.71 -17.28 -10.75
CA ALA A 415 -3.51 -16.67 -12.07
C ALA A 415 -3.16 -15.17 -11.93
N TYR A 416 -3.88 -14.44 -11.08
CA TYR A 416 -3.58 -13.02 -10.82
C TYR A 416 -2.19 -12.82 -10.20
N ILE A 417 -1.77 -13.73 -9.30
CA ILE A 417 -0.43 -13.66 -8.70
C ILE A 417 0.64 -13.89 -9.78
N ARG A 418 0.49 -14.91 -10.65
CA ARG A 418 1.46 -15.19 -11.72
C ARG A 418 1.56 -14.06 -12.73
N GLU A 419 0.43 -13.49 -13.15
CA GLU A 419 0.39 -12.35 -14.06
C GLU A 419 1.14 -11.14 -13.47
N MET A 420 0.85 -10.80 -12.23
CA MET A 420 1.50 -9.66 -11.57
C MET A 420 2.98 -9.95 -11.28
N ALA A 421 3.34 -11.18 -10.94
CA ALA A 421 4.73 -11.59 -10.77
C ALA A 421 5.54 -11.40 -12.06
N ALA A 422 4.99 -11.83 -13.20
CA ALA A 422 5.63 -11.63 -14.50
C ALA A 422 5.82 -10.13 -14.80
N TYR A 423 4.82 -9.31 -14.48
CA TYR A 423 4.86 -7.87 -14.70
C TYR A 423 5.93 -7.14 -13.88
N ILE A 424 6.15 -7.55 -12.61
CA ILE A 424 7.10 -6.87 -11.71
C ILE A 424 8.48 -7.55 -11.63
N LYS A 425 8.73 -8.64 -12.34
CA LYS A 425 9.93 -9.47 -12.18
C LYS A 425 11.23 -8.67 -12.29
N ALA A 426 11.41 -7.91 -13.36
CA ALA A 426 12.60 -7.09 -13.55
C ALA A 426 12.78 -6.04 -12.42
N SER A 427 11.69 -5.47 -11.96
CA SER A 427 11.69 -4.52 -10.83
C SER A 427 12.05 -5.20 -9.51
N ASN A 428 11.52 -6.40 -9.26
CA ASN A 428 11.85 -7.18 -8.06
C ASN A 428 13.35 -7.55 -8.02
N GLU A 429 13.94 -7.93 -9.14
CA GLU A 429 15.37 -8.26 -9.23
C GLU A 429 16.23 -7.07 -8.80
N LEU A 430 15.92 -5.86 -9.28
CA LEU A 430 16.60 -4.63 -8.87
C LEU A 430 16.35 -4.29 -7.38
N ASP A 431 15.12 -4.46 -6.92
CA ASP A 431 14.74 -4.17 -5.55
C ASP A 431 15.49 -5.06 -4.54
N ILE A 432 15.58 -6.36 -4.83
CA ILE A 432 16.27 -7.33 -3.98
C ILE A 432 17.79 -7.10 -3.98
N ALA A 433 18.37 -6.78 -5.14
CA ALA A 433 19.79 -6.43 -5.21
C ALA A 433 20.11 -5.21 -4.33
N LYS A 434 19.21 -4.26 -4.26
CA LYS A 434 19.35 -3.06 -3.43
C LYS A 434 19.01 -3.27 -1.95
N TRP A 435 17.97 -4.05 -1.67
CA TRP A 435 17.40 -4.27 -0.35
C TRP A 435 17.32 -5.75 0.01
N PRO A 436 18.46 -6.44 0.17
CA PRO A 436 18.47 -7.86 0.48
C PRO A 436 17.86 -8.13 1.87
N LEU A 437 17.18 -9.27 2.01
CA LEU A 437 16.65 -9.75 3.29
C LEU A 437 17.76 -10.49 4.05
N LEU A 438 18.67 -9.77 4.67
CA LEU A 438 19.82 -10.32 5.35
C LEU A 438 19.47 -10.78 6.78
N PRO A 439 20.06 -11.89 7.28
CA PRO A 439 19.80 -12.43 8.62
C PRO A 439 20.05 -11.44 9.76
N GLU A 440 21.00 -10.51 9.60
CA GLU A 440 21.32 -9.48 10.60
C GLU A 440 20.14 -8.51 10.90
N TYR A 441 19.14 -8.44 10.02
CA TYR A 441 17.93 -7.69 10.29
C TYR A 441 16.93 -8.45 11.18
N GLY A 442 17.26 -9.68 11.58
CA GLY A 442 16.49 -10.47 12.53
C GLY A 442 15.15 -10.99 11.99
N ILE A 443 14.19 -11.23 12.90
CA ILE A 443 12.87 -11.80 12.58
C ILE A 443 12.17 -11.10 11.41
N PRO A 444 12.16 -9.77 11.29
CA PRO A 444 11.50 -9.12 10.15
C PRO A 444 11.99 -9.58 8.77
N ALA A 445 13.29 -9.89 8.63
CA ALA A 445 13.84 -10.37 7.36
C ALA A 445 13.48 -11.84 7.06
N THR A 446 13.13 -12.63 8.08
CA THR A 446 12.90 -14.07 7.97
C THR A 446 11.46 -14.48 8.18
N VAL A 447 10.58 -13.54 8.57
CA VAL A 447 9.23 -13.81 9.03
C VAL A 447 8.35 -14.57 8.02
N ASN A 448 8.56 -14.33 6.73
CA ASN A 448 7.84 -15.03 5.67
C ASN A 448 8.52 -16.36 5.26
N GLY A 449 9.72 -16.64 5.77
CA GLY A 449 10.48 -17.87 5.51
C GLY A 449 10.94 -18.01 4.05
N ASP A 450 11.05 -16.92 3.30
CA ASP A 450 11.40 -16.90 1.88
C ASP A 450 12.68 -16.11 1.56
N GLN A 451 13.40 -15.65 2.57
CA GLN A 451 14.59 -14.80 2.44
C GLN A 451 15.72 -15.39 1.59
N ASN A 452 15.84 -16.72 1.56
CA ASN A 452 16.85 -17.45 0.80
C ASN A 452 16.34 -17.98 -0.55
N MET A 453 15.12 -17.65 -0.94
CA MET A 453 14.52 -18.09 -2.20
C MET A 453 14.79 -17.08 -3.31
N THR A 454 14.85 -17.56 -4.55
CA THR A 454 14.70 -16.69 -5.71
C THR A 454 13.28 -16.11 -5.74
N PHE A 455 13.07 -15.08 -6.54
CA PHE A 455 11.74 -14.50 -6.70
C PHE A 455 10.71 -15.54 -7.19
N ASP A 456 11.06 -16.32 -8.20
CA ASP A 456 10.15 -17.31 -8.79
C ASP A 456 9.81 -18.42 -7.78
N GLU A 457 10.79 -18.92 -7.02
CA GLU A 457 10.57 -19.90 -5.95
C GLU A 457 9.65 -19.36 -4.84
N ALA A 458 9.84 -18.10 -4.43
CA ALA A 458 9.00 -17.47 -3.42
C ALA A 458 7.56 -17.28 -3.91
N VAL A 459 7.37 -16.89 -5.18
CA VAL A 459 6.05 -16.74 -5.80
C VAL A 459 5.33 -18.09 -5.90
N GLU A 460 6.00 -19.13 -6.42
CA GLU A 460 5.37 -20.46 -6.56
C GLU A 460 5.08 -21.09 -5.19
N ARG A 461 5.92 -20.86 -4.18
CA ARG A 461 5.61 -21.26 -2.79
C ARG A 461 4.37 -20.54 -2.26
N MET A 462 4.26 -19.22 -2.47
CA MET A 462 3.10 -18.44 -2.07
C MET A 462 1.82 -18.98 -2.71
N ILE A 463 1.86 -19.28 -4.00
CA ILE A 463 0.74 -19.88 -4.76
C ILE A 463 0.38 -21.26 -4.20
N SER A 464 1.37 -22.14 -4.02
CA SER A 464 1.14 -23.50 -3.48
C SER A 464 0.52 -23.45 -2.09
N CYS A 465 0.96 -22.53 -1.23
CA CYS A 465 0.34 -22.32 0.08
C CYS A 465 -1.12 -21.88 -0.03
N TYR A 466 -1.41 -20.97 -0.95
CA TYR A 466 -2.78 -20.51 -1.18
C TYR A 466 -3.70 -21.62 -1.69
N GLU A 467 -3.25 -22.38 -2.70
CA GLU A 467 -4.01 -23.51 -3.27
C GLU A 467 -4.29 -24.60 -2.22
N ALA A 468 -3.28 -24.94 -1.42
CA ALA A 468 -3.46 -25.88 -0.30
C ALA A 468 -4.47 -25.37 0.74
N LYS A 469 -4.40 -24.07 1.08
CA LYS A 469 -5.34 -23.44 2.00
C LYS A 469 -6.77 -23.41 1.46
N LEU A 470 -6.92 -23.05 0.19
CA LEU A 470 -8.21 -23.03 -0.51
C LEU A 470 -8.87 -24.41 -0.51
N ALA A 471 -8.11 -25.44 -0.90
CA ALA A 471 -8.58 -26.81 -0.90
C ALA A 471 -9.00 -27.28 0.50
N TRP A 472 -8.16 -27.01 1.51
CA TRP A 472 -8.45 -27.33 2.90
C TRP A 472 -9.71 -26.62 3.41
N MET A 473 -9.84 -25.32 3.18
CA MET A 473 -11.02 -24.56 3.57
C MET A 473 -12.28 -25.06 2.89
N ASN A 474 -12.21 -25.46 1.64
CA ASN A 474 -13.35 -26.03 0.94
C ASN A 474 -13.90 -27.29 1.64
N GLU A 475 -13.02 -28.16 2.13
CA GLU A 475 -13.42 -29.33 2.91
C GLU A 475 -13.93 -28.95 4.32
N GLN A 476 -13.27 -28.02 5.01
CA GLN A 476 -13.70 -27.62 6.35
C GLN A 476 -15.09 -26.96 6.33
N ILE A 477 -15.34 -26.06 5.38
CA ILE A 477 -16.61 -25.33 5.29
C ILE A 477 -17.78 -26.28 4.94
N LYS A 478 -17.55 -27.31 4.12
CA LYS A 478 -18.58 -28.35 3.91
C LYS A 478 -18.98 -29.04 5.20
N ASN A 479 -18.01 -29.26 6.11
CA ASN A 479 -18.17 -30.03 7.33
C ASN A 479 -18.54 -29.16 8.57
N MET A 480 -18.59 -27.83 8.44
CA MET A 480 -19.13 -26.94 9.47
C MET A 480 -20.66 -27.20 9.63
#